data_a84b5fe3729c1c39a1994953b08498f4
#
_entry.id   a84b5fe3729c1c39a1994953b08498f4
#
_cell.length_a   1.000
_cell.length_b   1.000
_cell.length_c   1.000
_cell.angle_alpha   90.00
_cell.angle_beta   90.00
_cell.angle_gamma   90.00
#
_symmetry.space_group_name_H-M   'P 1'
#
loop_
_entity.id
_entity.type
_entity.pdbx_description
1 polymer ?
#
loop_
_entity_poly.entity_id
_entity_poly.type
_entity_poly.pdbx_seq_one_letter_code
_entity_poly.pdbx_strand_id
1 'polypeptide(L)'
;MLISHVVRGDDHLSNTPKQLLLYRALGAEAPVFAHLPMIVGRDGRPLSKRHGDVAVGHYREMGFLPEAMVNFLALLGWSLDDATTIIDRETLVASFGLERVTSKPAVWDTDKLYWMNSQYVMALGDAELAQAMAPFLAREGLIAEDDGEALDKLRRAAPLVRERMKVLSDAVPLLAFLFREPETEEDARELLLFGGGEELGRLLQRLVEPPGAQVIRPALEHREAEPHRRL
;
A
#
# COMPACT_ATOMS: atom_id res chain seq x y z
N MET A 1 14.60 35.74 -0.80
CA MET A 1 14.07 34.50 -0.16
C MET A 1 14.97 34.23 1.04
N LEU A 2 14.40 34.15 2.24
CA LEU A 2 15.17 33.85 3.46
C LEU A 2 15.19 32.35 3.68
N ILE A 3 16.24 31.67 3.20
CA ILE A 3 16.45 30.24 3.42
C ILE A 3 17.19 30.06 4.74
N SER A 4 16.54 29.45 5.73
CA SER A 4 17.13 29.21 7.06
C SER A 4 17.95 27.92 7.13
N HIS A 5 17.55 26.87 6.40
CA HIS A 5 18.18 25.55 6.42
C HIS A 5 18.33 25.00 5.01
N VAL A 6 19.44 24.32 4.74
CA VAL A 6 19.67 23.51 3.53
C VAL A 6 19.90 22.08 3.98
N VAL A 7 18.87 21.23 3.81
CA VAL A 7 18.91 19.79 4.13
C VAL A 7 19.01 19.02 2.82
N ARG A 8 20.09 18.22 2.64
CA ARG A 8 20.38 17.53 1.37
C ARG A 8 21.18 16.25 1.58
N GLY A 9 21.41 15.47 0.54
CA GLY A 9 22.25 14.28 0.61
C GLY A 9 23.72 14.57 0.92
N ASP A 10 24.39 13.63 1.52
CA ASP A 10 25.81 13.71 1.91
C ASP A 10 26.77 13.73 0.71
N ASP A 11 26.34 13.32 -0.48
CA ASP A 11 27.04 13.51 -1.75
C ASP A 11 27.37 14.98 -2.05
N HIS A 12 26.63 15.91 -1.45
CA HIS A 12 26.88 17.35 -1.52
C HIS A 12 27.81 17.91 -0.42
N LEU A 13 28.29 17.08 0.49
CA LEU A 13 29.11 17.53 1.61
C LEU A 13 30.35 18.31 1.15
N SER A 14 31.03 17.85 0.10
CA SER A 14 32.23 18.51 -0.48
C SER A 14 31.93 19.88 -1.10
N ASN A 15 30.69 20.22 -1.38
CA ASN A 15 30.29 21.51 -1.93
C ASN A 15 30.07 22.57 -0.83
N THR A 16 29.79 22.15 0.39
CA THR A 16 29.45 23.06 1.51
C THR A 16 30.55 24.08 1.83
N PRO A 17 31.84 23.71 1.94
CA PRO A 17 32.89 24.68 2.18
C PRO A 17 32.98 25.77 1.11
N LYS A 18 32.80 25.39 -0.17
CA LYS A 18 32.80 26.34 -1.30
C LYS A 18 31.65 27.33 -1.20
N GLN A 19 30.45 26.82 -0.89
CA GLN A 19 29.25 27.64 -0.72
C GLN A 19 29.38 28.61 0.48
N LEU A 20 29.93 28.16 1.60
CA LEU A 20 30.20 29.02 2.76
C LEU A 20 31.18 30.16 2.45
N LEU A 21 32.21 29.90 1.62
CA LEU A 21 33.12 30.93 1.16
C LEU A 21 32.41 31.96 0.27
N LEU A 22 31.45 31.53 -0.59
CA LEU A 22 30.67 32.46 -1.40
C LEU A 22 29.72 33.33 -0.54
N TYR A 23 29.04 32.76 0.46
CA TYR A 23 28.23 33.54 1.41
C TYR A 23 29.08 34.62 2.08
N ARG A 24 30.29 34.28 2.58
CA ARG A 24 31.22 35.24 3.20
C ARG A 24 31.65 36.33 2.23
N ALA A 25 32.01 35.96 0.98
CA ALA A 25 32.44 36.92 -0.02
C ALA A 25 31.33 37.91 -0.43
N LEU A 26 30.06 37.46 -0.38
CA LEU A 26 28.89 38.28 -0.68
C LEU A 26 28.38 39.08 0.53
N GLY A 27 28.96 38.91 1.71
CA GLY A 27 28.50 39.55 2.94
C GLY A 27 27.10 39.04 3.37
N ALA A 28 26.71 37.86 2.93
CA ALA A 28 25.41 37.26 3.22
C ALA A 28 25.51 36.25 4.37
N GLU A 29 24.45 36.15 5.17
CA GLU A 29 24.32 35.15 6.22
C GLU A 29 24.11 33.77 5.61
N ALA A 30 24.91 32.78 6.03
CA ALA A 30 24.79 31.41 5.54
C ALA A 30 23.65 30.65 6.26
N PRO A 31 22.88 29.84 5.56
CA PRO A 31 21.89 28.96 6.19
C PRO A 31 22.61 27.85 7.01
N VAL A 32 21.85 27.20 7.88
CA VAL A 32 22.30 25.96 8.53
C VAL A 32 22.30 24.83 7.48
N PHE A 33 23.45 24.15 7.36
CA PHE A 33 23.55 22.99 6.45
C PHE A 33 23.40 21.69 7.24
N ALA A 34 22.51 20.79 6.75
CA ALA A 34 22.40 19.43 7.24
C ALA A 34 22.55 18.44 6.07
N HIS A 35 23.28 17.35 6.30
CA HIS A 35 23.52 16.32 5.28
C HIS A 35 22.91 15.01 5.75
N LEU A 36 21.95 14.51 4.95
CA LEU A 36 21.29 13.23 5.18
C LEU A 36 22.19 12.10 4.64
N PRO A 37 22.15 10.91 5.25
CA PRO A 37 22.91 9.77 4.76
C PRO A 37 22.48 9.35 3.37
N MET A 38 23.40 8.76 2.61
CA MET A 38 23.07 8.18 1.31
C MET A 38 22.12 6.99 1.49
N ILE A 39 21.13 6.92 0.62
CA ILE A 39 20.24 5.75 0.54
C ILE A 39 20.87 4.73 -0.40
N VAL A 40 21.06 3.51 0.10
CA VAL A 40 21.67 2.40 -0.64
C VAL A 40 20.70 1.24 -0.80
N GLY A 41 20.90 0.44 -1.85
CA GLY A 41 20.22 -0.85 -1.99
C GLY A 41 20.76 -1.88 -1.01
N ARG A 42 20.14 -3.09 -1.01
CA ARG A 42 20.63 -4.24 -0.21
C ARG A 42 22.05 -4.69 -0.59
N ASP A 43 22.50 -4.33 -1.79
CA ASP A 43 23.86 -4.58 -2.28
C ASP A 43 24.89 -3.55 -1.80
N GLY A 44 24.48 -2.59 -0.96
CA GLY A 44 25.31 -1.51 -0.45
C GLY A 44 25.67 -0.42 -1.45
N ARG A 45 25.10 -0.44 -2.66
CA ARG A 45 25.33 0.58 -3.70
C ARG A 45 24.25 1.67 -3.63
N PRO A 46 24.59 2.90 -4.06
CA PRO A 46 23.62 3.98 -4.11
C PRO A 46 22.34 3.56 -4.83
N LEU A 47 21.19 3.92 -4.24
CA LEU A 47 19.89 3.59 -4.81
C LEU A 47 19.77 4.18 -6.23
N SER A 48 19.37 3.35 -7.18
CA SER A 48 19.26 3.71 -8.58
C SER A 48 18.11 2.95 -9.23
N LYS A 49 17.75 3.30 -10.46
CA LYS A 49 16.72 2.60 -11.27
C LYS A 49 16.96 1.09 -11.41
N ARG A 50 18.17 0.59 -11.16
CA ARG A 50 18.46 -0.87 -11.14
C ARG A 50 17.85 -1.58 -9.94
N HIS A 51 17.51 -0.85 -8.89
CA HIS A 51 16.89 -1.37 -7.66
C HIS A 51 15.35 -1.28 -7.71
N GLY A 52 14.79 -1.01 -8.87
CA GLY A 52 13.37 -0.75 -9.11
C GLY A 52 13.06 0.74 -9.26
N ASP A 53 11.79 1.07 -9.36
CA ASP A 53 11.37 2.45 -9.39
C ASP A 53 11.61 3.14 -8.04
N VAL A 54 12.31 4.27 -8.09
CA VAL A 54 12.68 5.07 -6.90
C VAL A 54 11.78 6.31 -6.75
N ALA A 55 10.84 6.53 -7.66
CA ALA A 55 9.93 7.66 -7.59
C ALA A 55 8.77 7.37 -6.63
N VAL A 56 8.51 8.28 -5.69
CA VAL A 56 7.39 8.16 -4.73
C VAL A 56 6.04 8.00 -5.44
N GLY A 57 5.86 8.62 -6.61
CA GLY A 57 4.65 8.48 -7.42
C GLY A 57 4.34 7.04 -7.82
N HIS A 58 5.35 6.23 -8.11
CA HIS A 58 5.19 4.82 -8.43
C HIS A 58 4.58 4.03 -7.25
N TYR A 59 5.06 4.26 -6.03
CA TYR A 59 4.52 3.61 -4.84
C TYR A 59 3.05 3.97 -4.59
N ARG A 60 2.65 5.21 -4.89
CA ARG A 60 1.24 5.61 -4.85
C ARG A 60 0.40 4.82 -5.87
N GLU A 61 0.92 4.63 -7.08
CA GLU A 61 0.24 3.83 -8.11
C GLU A 61 0.11 2.35 -7.74
N MET A 62 1.08 1.81 -6.99
CA MET A 62 1.03 0.47 -6.42
C MET A 62 0.08 0.36 -5.22
N GLY A 63 -0.38 1.47 -4.64
CA GLY A 63 -1.31 1.47 -3.52
C GLY A 63 -0.65 1.50 -2.14
N PHE A 64 0.56 2.05 -2.03
CA PHE A 64 1.13 2.37 -0.72
C PHE A 64 0.42 3.59 -0.13
N LEU A 65 0.11 3.51 1.15
CA LEU A 65 -0.47 4.61 1.92
C LEU A 65 0.56 5.72 2.17
N PRO A 66 0.18 7.00 2.05
CA PRO A 66 1.11 8.11 2.27
C PRO A 66 1.69 8.12 3.69
N GLU A 67 0.92 7.73 4.70
CA GLU A 67 1.37 7.62 6.10
C GLU A 67 2.48 6.58 6.26
N ALA A 68 2.32 5.41 5.62
CA ALA A 68 3.34 4.36 5.63
C ALA A 68 4.62 4.82 4.93
N MET A 69 4.47 5.51 3.80
CA MET A 69 5.60 6.05 3.04
C MET A 69 6.35 7.12 3.85
N VAL A 70 5.66 8.06 4.48
CA VAL A 70 6.26 9.10 5.32
C VAL A 70 7.00 8.46 6.50
N ASN A 71 6.39 7.49 7.19
CA ASN A 71 7.04 6.79 8.30
C ASN A 71 8.29 6.03 7.83
N PHE A 72 8.19 5.31 6.71
CA PHE A 72 9.32 4.56 6.15
C PHE A 72 10.49 5.49 5.78
N LEU A 73 10.20 6.60 5.08
CA LEU A 73 11.21 7.58 4.68
C LEU A 73 11.88 8.25 5.90
N ALA A 74 11.10 8.52 6.95
CA ALA A 74 11.64 9.08 8.18
C ALA A 74 12.68 8.14 8.84
N LEU A 75 12.43 6.83 8.80
CA LEU A 75 13.34 5.82 9.35
C LEU A 75 14.60 5.57 8.49
N LEU A 76 14.67 6.17 7.29
CA LEU A 76 15.89 6.14 6.49
C LEU A 76 16.92 7.16 7.02
N GLY A 77 17.63 6.77 8.08
CA GLY A 77 18.67 7.57 8.70
C GLY A 77 18.25 8.34 9.95
N TRP A 78 17.02 8.14 10.44
CA TRP A 78 16.54 8.68 11.72
C TRP A 78 15.76 7.60 12.48
N SER A 79 15.65 7.71 13.79
CA SER A 79 14.80 6.84 14.62
C SER A 79 14.21 7.63 15.79
N LEU A 80 13.00 7.26 16.20
CA LEU A 80 12.38 7.78 17.41
C LEU A 80 13.09 7.23 18.66
N ASP A 81 13.33 5.92 18.65
CA ASP A 81 14.03 5.14 19.66
C ASP A 81 14.60 3.86 19.02
N ASP A 82 15.11 2.92 19.83
CA ASP A 82 15.72 1.68 19.34
C ASP A 82 14.69 0.58 18.95
N ALA A 83 13.40 0.79 19.25
CA ALA A 83 12.37 -0.24 19.14
C ALA A 83 11.18 0.15 18.25
N THR A 84 10.76 1.42 18.26
CA THR A 84 9.54 1.89 17.60
C THR A 84 9.71 2.00 16.10
N THR A 85 8.91 1.24 15.37
CA THR A 85 8.94 1.21 13.90
C THR A 85 7.71 1.88 13.28
N ILE A 86 6.53 1.69 13.86
CA ILE A 86 5.30 2.33 13.40
C ILE A 86 5.09 3.58 14.22
N ILE A 87 5.14 4.73 13.56
CA ILE A 87 5.10 6.05 14.19
C ILE A 87 4.02 6.86 13.48
N ASP A 88 3.02 7.30 14.22
CA ASP A 88 2.00 8.19 13.67
C ASP A 88 2.60 9.56 13.29
N ARG A 89 1.90 10.27 12.41
CA ARG A 89 2.39 11.53 11.85
C ARG A 89 2.59 12.60 12.93
N GLU A 90 1.74 12.65 13.94
CA GLU A 90 1.79 13.69 14.99
C GLU A 90 3.03 13.47 15.86
N THR A 91 3.25 12.23 16.29
CA THR A 91 4.44 11.82 17.04
C THR A 91 5.71 12.08 16.21
N LEU A 92 5.69 11.77 14.91
CA LEU A 92 6.83 11.97 14.03
C LEU A 92 7.18 13.46 13.90
N VAL A 93 6.19 14.32 13.68
CA VAL A 93 6.39 15.79 13.58
C VAL A 93 6.88 16.37 14.90
N ALA A 94 6.32 15.90 16.03
CA ALA A 94 6.70 16.39 17.36
C ALA A 94 8.11 15.96 17.79
N SER A 95 8.58 14.80 17.31
CA SER A 95 9.83 14.17 17.78
C SER A 95 10.99 14.30 16.80
N PHE A 96 10.72 14.67 15.53
CA PHE A 96 11.76 14.76 14.52
C PHE A 96 12.75 15.90 14.84
N GLY A 97 14.04 15.58 14.84
CA GLY A 97 15.11 16.54 15.00
C GLY A 97 16.34 16.12 14.20
N LEU A 98 17.06 17.11 13.64
CA LEU A 98 18.24 16.88 12.82
C LEU A 98 19.40 16.28 13.63
N GLU A 99 19.44 16.48 14.93
CA GLU A 99 20.45 15.95 15.85
C GLU A 99 20.41 14.42 15.98
N ARG A 100 19.28 13.80 15.64
CA ARG A 100 19.11 12.33 15.64
C ARG A 100 19.39 11.69 14.28
N VAL A 101 19.69 12.49 13.27
CA VAL A 101 20.01 11.95 11.94
C VAL A 101 21.36 11.27 11.99
N THR A 102 21.42 9.99 11.63
CA THR A 102 22.67 9.22 11.55
C THR A 102 23.47 9.58 10.30
N SER A 103 24.78 9.45 10.37
CA SER A 103 25.67 9.58 9.20
C SER A 103 25.89 8.26 8.45
N LYS A 104 25.34 7.15 8.96
CA LYS A 104 25.48 5.84 8.31
C LYS A 104 24.52 5.71 7.13
N PRO A 105 24.95 5.13 5.99
CA PRO A 105 24.06 4.89 4.87
C PRO A 105 22.79 4.12 5.29
N ALA A 106 21.65 4.57 4.80
CA ALA A 106 20.37 3.95 5.07
C ALA A 106 20.04 2.93 3.97
N VAL A 107 19.70 1.71 4.37
CA VAL A 107 19.35 0.65 3.40
C VAL A 107 17.87 0.75 3.04
N TRP A 108 17.59 0.84 1.73
CA TRP A 108 16.24 0.72 1.21
C TRP A 108 15.78 -0.73 1.27
N ASP A 109 14.94 -1.04 2.24
CA ASP A 109 14.37 -2.38 2.43
C ASP A 109 12.91 -2.41 1.98
N THR A 110 12.67 -2.93 0.77
CA THR A 110 11.34 -3.02 0.17
C THR A 110 10.42 -3.96 0.97
N ASP A 111 10.94 -5.05 1.54
CA ASP A 111 10.13 -5.98 2.33
C ASP A 111 9.65 -5.30 3.62
N LYS A 112 10.51 -4.49 4.24
CA LYS A 112 10.14 -3.68 5.41
C LYS A 112 9.07 -2.65 5.03
N LEU A 113 9.16 -2.03 3.85
CA LEU A 113 8.16 -1.08 3.37
C LEU A 113 6.80 -1.74 3.16
N TYR A 114 6.75 -2.93 2.52
CA TYR A 114 5.50 -3.69 2.36
C TYR A 114 4.90 -4.10 3.70
N TRP A 115 5.73 -4.60 4.62
CA TRP A 115 5.28 -4.94 5.96
C TRP A 115 4.74 -3.71 6.70
N MET A 116 5.45 -2.59 6.66
CA MET A 116 5.01 -1.36 7.29
C MET A 116 3.67 -0.90 6.71
N ASN A 117 3.53 -0.90 5.38
CA ASN A 117 2.29 -0.52 4.73
C ASN A 117 1.12 -1.42 5.15
N SER A 118 1.34 -2.74 5.28
CA SER A 118 0.30 -3.64 5.76
C SER A 118 -0.18 -3.29 7.18
N GLN A 119 0.71 -2.82 8.07
CA GLN A 119 0.32 -2.36 9.41
C GLN A 119 -0.60 -1.13 9.35
N TYR A 120 -0.34 -0.19 8.45
CA TYR A 120 -1.21 0.97 8.23
C TYR A 120 -2.55 0.56 7.58
N VAL A 121 -2.55 -0.37 6.63
CA VAL A 121 -3.79 -0.94 6.05
C VAL A 121 -4.62 -1.61 7.14
N MET A 122 -3.99 -2.37 8.03
CA MET A 122 -4.67 -3.02 9.17
C MET A 122 -5.30 -2.02 10.15
N ALA A 123 -4.73 -0.83 10.28
CA ALA A 123 -5.21 0.21 11.19
C ALA A 123 -6.38 1.03 10.63
N LEU A 124 -6.65 1.00 9.32
CA LEU A 124 -7.77 1.72 8.71
C LEU A 124 -9.12 1.17 9.19
N GLY A 125 -10.10 2.04 9.37
CA GLY A 125 -11.50 1.63 9.53
C GLY A 125 -12.06 1.01 8.24
N ASP A 126 -13.14 0.22 8.35
CA ASP A 126 -13.72 -0.48 7.18
C ASP A 126 -14.18 0.49 6.09
N ALA A 127 -14.74 1.64 6.47
CA ALA A 127 -15.16 2.67 5.52
C ALA A 127 -13.97 3.37 4.85
N GLU A 128 -12.91 3.65 5.61
CA GLU A 128 -11.69 4.26 5.11
C GLU A 128 -10.97 3.32 4.15
N LEU A 129 -10.86 2.04 4.50
CA LEU A 129 -10.25 1.03 3.65
C LEU A 129 -11.05 0.85 2.36
N ALA A 130 -12.39 0.83 2.42
CA ALA A 130 -13.25 0.75 1.24
C ALA A 130 -13.01 1.93 0.29
N GLN A 131 -12.97 3.15 0.82
CA GLN A 131 -12.67 4.36 0.04
C GLN A 131 -11.27 4.32 -0.57
N ALA A 132 -10.28 3.83 0.18
CA ALA A 132 -8.91 3.72 -0.30
C ALA A 132 -8.74 2.66 -1.41
N MET A 133 -9.50 1.56 -1.37
CA MET A 133 -9.48 0.50 -2.38
C MET A 133 -10.22 0.90 -3.67
N ALA A 134 -11.30 1.67 -3.58
CA ALA A 134 -12.20 1.97 -4.69
C ALA A 134 -11.49 2.48 -5.96
N PRO A 135 -10.51 3.41 -5.90
CA PRO A 135 -9.81 3.89 -7.09
C PRO A 135 -9.07 2.81 -7.87
N PHE A 136 -8.60 1.75 -7.19
CA PHE A 136 -7.89 0.63 -7.82
C PHE A 136 -8.87 -0.28 -8.59
N LEU A 137 -10.03 -0.55 -8.01
CA LEU A 137 -11.08 -1.32 -8.69
C LEU A 137 -11.71 -0.52 -9.85
N ALA A 138 -11.90 0.79 -9.69
CA ALA A 138 -12.41 1.66 -10.75
C ALA A 138 -11.45 1.71 -11.95
N ARG A 139 -10.15 1.78 -11.71
CA ARG A 139 -9.12 1.75 -12.77
C ARG A 139 -9.15 0.46 -13.59
N GLU A 140 -9.50 -0.66 -12.98
CA GLU A 140 -9.68 -1.96 -13.66
C GLU A 140 -11.10 -2.11 -14.26
N GLY A 141 -11.94 -1.08 -14.17
CA GLY A 141 -13.31 -1.09 -14.71
C GLY A 141 -14.28 -2.01 -13.97
N LEU A 142 -13.96 -2.40 -12.74
CA LEU A 142 -14.80 -3.27 -11.92
C LEU A 142 -15.95 -2.52 -11.26
N ILE A 143 -15.76 -1.24 -10.97
CA ILE A 143 -16.77 -0.34 -10.38
C ILE A 143 -16.70 1.02 -11.07
N ALA A 144 -17.75 1.84 -10.96
CA ALA A 144 -17.69 3.25 -11.30
C ALA A 144 -17.06 4.08 -10.16
N GLU A 145 -16.48 5.24 -10.47
CA GLU A 145 -15.77 6.07 -9.47
C GLU A 145 -16.66 6.51 -8.30
N ASP A 146 -17.95 6.79 -8.56
CA ASP A 146 -18.92 7.28 -7.57
C ASP A 146 -20.02 6.26 -7.26
N ASP A 147 -19.73 4.96 -7.36
CA ASP A 147 -20.70 3.89 -7.12
C ASP A 147 -20.88 3.64 -5.63
N GLY A 148 -21.93 4.21 -5.04
CA GLY A 148 -22.26 4.06 -3.63
C GLY A 148 -22.59 2.61 -3.23
N GLU A 149 -23.19 1.81 -4.13
CA GLU A 149 -23.48 0.40 -3.88
C GLU A 149 -22.18 -0.43 -3.84
N ALA A 150 -21.27 -0.15 -4.77
CA ALA A 150 -19.96 -0.78 -4.78
C ALA A 150 -19.16 -0.43 -3.51
N LEU A 151 -19.18 0.83 -3.07
CA LEU A 151 -18.54 1.25 -1.82
C LEU A 151 -19.11 0.52 -0.60
N ASP A 152 -20.42 0.30 -0.52
CA ASP A 152 -21.04 -0.47 0.55
C ASP A 152 -20.64 -1.95 0.51
N LYS A 153 -20.50 -2.55 -0.68
CA LYS A 153 -19.95 -3.90 -0.85
C LYS A 153 -18.49 -3.96 -0.38
N LEU A 154 -17.66 -3.00 -0.79
CA LEU A 154 -16.26 -2.90 -0.37
C LEU A 154 -16.13 -2.75 1.14
N ARG A 155 -16.96 -1.91 1.78
CA ARG A 155 -16.96 -1.72 3.23
C ARG A 155 -17.26 -3.02 3.98
N ARG A 156 -18.21 -3.83 3.48
CA ARG A 156 -18.54 -5.15 4.07
C ARG A 156 -17.45 -6.18 3.82
N ALA A 157 -16.73 -6.09 2.71
CA ALA A 157 -15.63 -6.99 2.35
C ALA A 157 -14.30 -6.61 3.04
N ALA A 158 -14.11 -5.36 3.43
CA ALA A 158 -12.86 -4.84 4.00
C ALA A 158 -12.30 -5.72 5.15
N PRO A 159 -13.07 -6.12 6.20
CA PRO A 159 -12.54 -6.96 7.26
C PRO A 159 -12.08 -8.35 6.82
N LEU A 160 -12.56 -8.85 5.68
CA LEU A 160 -12.23 -10.18 5.17
C LEU A 160 -10.92 -10.22 4.37
N VAL A 161 -10.54 -9.09 3.76
CA VAL A 161 -9.36 -9.01 2.88
C VAL A 161 -8.18 -8.27 3.50
N ARG A 162 -8.42 -7.43 4.48
CA ARG A 162 -7.45 -6.55 5.12
C ARG A 162 -6.15 -7.26 5.53
N GLU A 163 -6.22 -8.45 6.15
CA GLU A 163 -5.07 -9.22 6.59
C GLU A 163 -4.21 -9.77 5.43
N ARG A 164 -4.79 -9.84 4.23
CA ARG A 164 -4.12 -10.35 3.04
C ARG A 164 -3.49 -9.26 2.20
N MET A 165 -3.82 -8.00 2.49
CA MET A 165 -3.38 -6.84 1.73
C MET A 165 -2.06 -6.30 2.27
N LYS A 166 -1.09 -6.17 1.39
CA LYS A 166 0.14 -5.42 1.66
C LYS A 166 0.08 -4.02 1.06
N VAL A 167 -0.63 -3.87 -0.05
CA VAL A 167 -0.90 -2.61 -0.77
C VAL A 167 -2.36 -2.55 -1.18
N LEU A 168 -2.87 -1.35 -1.48
CA LEU A 168 -4.29 -1.19 -1.82
C LEU A 168 -4.65 -1.84 -3.17
N SER A 169 -3.71 -1.97 -4.10
CA SER A 169 -3.93 -2.68 -5.36
C SER A 169 -4.19 -4.18 -5.19
N ASP A 170 -3.80 -4.79 -4.06
CA ASP A 170 -4.12 -6.19 -3.75
C ASP A 170 -5.64 -6.42 -3.64
N ALA A 171 -6.44 -5.34 -3.43
CA ALA A 171 -7.89 -5.42 -3.44
C ALA A 171 -8.46 -5.94 -4.76
N VAL A 172 -7.80 -5.63 -5.89
CA VAL A 172 -8.30 -6.01 -7.22
C VAL A 172 -8.41 -7.53 -7.35
N PRO A 173 -7.35 -8.35 -7.25
CA PRO A 173 -7.46 -9.80 -7.37
C PRO A 173 -8.29 -10.41 -6.23
N LEU A 174 -8.32 -9.80 -5.04
CA LEU A 174 -9.07 -10.31 -3.90
C LEU A 174 -10.58 -10.10 -4.00
N LEU A 175 -11.04 -9.06 -4.71
CA LEU A 175 -12.43 -8.62 -4.71
C LEU A 175 -13.08 -8.58 -6.10
N ALA A 176 -12.34 -8.84 -7.19
CA ALA A 176 -12.87 -8.78 -8.56
C ALA A 176 -14.14 -9.63 -8.75
N PHE A 177 -14.20 -10.80 -8.10
CA PHE A 177 -15.34 -11.71 -8.17
C PHE A 177 -16.66 -11.15 -7.58
N LEU A 178 -16.60 -10.09 -6.77
CA LEU A 178 -17.80 -9.41 -6.26
C LEU A 178 -18.48 -8.54 -7.32
N PHE A 179 -17.74 -8.17 -8.38
CA PHE A 179 -18.16 -7.19 -9.38
C PHE A 179 -18.19 -7.74 -10.81
N ARG A 180 -17.57 -8.91 -11.04
CA ARG A 180 -17.51 -9.56 -12.34
C ARG A 180 -17.72 -11.07 -12.19
N GLU A 181 -18.61 -11.65 -13.00
CA GLU A 181 -18.71 -13.10 -13.07
C GLU A 181 -17.45 -13.70 -13.74
N PRO A 182 -16.94 -14.82 -13.24
CA PRO A 182 -15.80 -15.50 -13.86
C PRO A 182 -16.19 -16.01 -15.25
N GLU A 183 -15.34 -15.77 -16.24
CA GLU A 183 -15.62 -16.12 -17.63
C GLU A 183 -15.37 -17.61 -17.93
N THR A 184 -14.57 -18.28 -17.10
CA THR A 184 -14.22 -19.70 -17.25
C THR A 184 -14.24 -20.45 -15.92
N GLU A 185 -14.32 -21.79 -15.96
CA GLU A 185 -14.15 -22.65 -14.77
C GLU A 185 -12.76 -22.49 -14.14
N GLU A 186 -11.75 -22.13 -14.94
CA GLU A 186 -10.38 -21.93 -14.51
C GLU A 186 -10.25 -20.61 -13.72
N ASP A 187 -10.89 -19.52 -14.19
CA ASP A 187 -10.99 -18.24 -13.46
C ASP A 187 -11.75 -18.43 -12.14
N ALA A 188 -12.82 -19.23 -12.14
CA ALA A 188 -13.57 -19.56 -10.93
C ALA A 188 -12.73 -20.35 -9.92
N ARG A 189 -11.88 -21.27 -10.38
CA ARG A 189 -10.93 -22.02 -9.53
C ARG A 189 -9.84 -21.12 -8.95
N GLU A 190 -9.29 -20.22 -9.75
CA GLU A 190 -8.28 -19.27 -9.32
C GLU A 190 -8.84 -18.31 -8.26
N LEU A 191 -10.06 -17.79 -8.45
CA LEU A 191 -10.78 -16.99 -7.47
C LEU A 191 -11.03 -17.73 -6.16
N LEU A 192 -11.38 -19.02 -6.20
CA LEU A 192 -11.53 -19.86 -5.01
C LEU A 192 -10.21 -20.11 -4.27
N LEU A 193 -9.12 -20.28 -5.00
CA LEU A 193 -7.78 -20.45 -4.42
C LEU A 193 -7.25 -19.16 -3.78
N PHE A 194 -7.41 -18.02 -4.44
CA PHE A 194 -7.07 -16.71 -3.88
C PHE A 194 -7.99 -16.31 -2.73
N GLY A 195 -9.27 -16.64 -2.82
CA GLY A 195 -10.29 -16.36 -1.80
C GLY A 195 -10.17 -17.17 -0.51
N GLY A 196 -9.31 -18.19 -0.43
CA GLY A 196 -9.11 -19.00 0.80
C GLY A 196 -10.16 -20.07 1.03
N GLY A 197 -10.67 -20.67 -0.02
CA GLY A 197 -11.52 -21.86 0.02
C GLY A 197 -13.03 -21.57 0.04
N GLU A 198 -13.81 -22.64 -0.06
CA GLU A 198 -15.29 -22.62 -0.12
C GLU A 198 -15.96 -21.86 1.01
N GLU A 199 -15.31 -21.74 2.16
CA GLU A 199 -15.88 -21.11 3.35
C GLU A 199 -15.90 -19.56 3.22
N LEU A 200 -14.86 -18.98 2.62
CA LEU A 200 -14.82 -17.54 2.32
C LEU A 200 -15.79 -17.19 1.19
N GLY A 201 -15.89 -18.03 0.16
CA GLY A 201 -16.89 -17.86 -0.91
C GLY A 201 -18.32 -17.87 -0.38
N ARG A 202 -18.64 -18.79 0.54
CA ARG A 202 -19.97 -18.87 1.19
C ARG A 202 -20.23 -17.70 2.15
N LEU A 203 -19.22 -17.24 2.88
CA LEU A 203 -19.32 -16.05 3.74
C LEU A 203 -19.52 -14.78 2.91
N LEU A 204 -18.79 -14.64 1.83
CA LEU A 204 -18.90 -13.49 0.92
C LEU A 204 -20.23 -13.46 0.19
N GLN A 205 -20.77 -14.61 -0.25
CA GLN A 205 -22.13 -14.69 -0.80
C GLN A 205 -23.20 -14.24 0.23
N ARG A 206 -23.09 -14.64 1.48
CA ARG A 206 -23.99 -14.18 2.55
C ARG A 206 -23.90 -12.69 2.86
N LEU A 207 -22.74 -12.07 2.63
CA LEU A 207 -22.53 -10.63 2.83
C LEU A 207 -23.03 -9.77 1.66
N VAL A 208 -23.12 -10.36 0.46
CA VAL A 208 -23.63 -9.68 -0.75
C VAL A 208 -25.16 -9.69 -0.79
N GLU A 209 -25.81 -10.70 -0.19
CA GLU A 209 -27.28 -10.77 -0.14
C GLU A 209 -27.83 -9.83 0.95
N PRO A 210 -28.77 -8.94 0.64
CA PRO A 210 -29.45 -8.15 1.65
C PRO A 210 -30.23 -9.07 2.61
N PRO A 211 -30.34 -8.77 3.90
CA PRO A 211 -31.11 -9.58 4.83
C PRO A 211 -32.56 -9.62 4.41
N GLY A 212 -33.00 -10.78 3.89
CA GLY A 212 -34.40 -11.01 3.43
C GLY A 212 -34.53 -11.52 1.99
N ALA A 213 -33.47 -11.65 1.21
CA ALA A 213 -33.53 -12.27 -0.10
C ALA A 213 -33.77 -13.80 0.04
N GLN A 214 -34.96 -14.27 -0.33
CA GLN A 214 -35.21 -15.69 -0.45
C GLN A 214 -34.42 -16.23 -1.66
N VAL A 215 -33.48 -17.14 -1.40
CA VAL A 215 -32.78 -17.87 -2.45
C VAL A 215 -33.77 -18.74 -3.21
N ILE A 216 -34.20 -18.30 -4.38
CA ILE A 216 -34.89 -19.18 -5.35
C ILE A 216 -33.80 -20.10 -5.92
N ARG A 217 -33.66 -21.29 -5.34
CA ARG A 217 -32.84 -22.34 -5.93
C ARG A 217 -33.50 -22.77 -7.25
N PRO A 218 -32.83 -22.70 -8.41
CA PRO A 218 -33.32 -23.38 -9.59
C PRO A 218 -33.34 -24.88 -9.28
N ALA A 219 -34.49 -25.49 -9.46
CA ALA A 219 -34.66 -26.92 -9.32
C ALA A 219 -33.79 -27.60 -10.39
N LEU A 220 -32.72 -28.27 -9.93
CA LEU A 220 -31.99 -29.22 -10.76
C LEU A 220 -32.97 -30.37 -11.04
N GLU A 221 -33.59 -30.36 -12.24
CA GLU A 221 -34.34 -31.50 -12.77
C GLU A 221 -33.40 -32.71 -12.84
N HIS A 222 -33.63 -33.66 -11.94
CA HIS A 222 -33.09 -34.99 -12.07
C HIS A 222 -33.67 -35.63 -13.35
N ARG A 223 -32.92 -35.61 -14.45
CA ARG A 223 -33.13 -36.53 -15.54
C ARG A 223 -32.70 -37.91 -15.08
N GLU A 224 -33.65 -38.70 -14.59
CA GLU A 224 -33.47 -40.11 -14.41
C GLU A 224 -33.20 -40.73 -15.79
N ALA A 225 -32.06 -41.40 -15.93
CA ALA A 225 -31.75 -42.24 -17.10
C ALA A 225 -32.54 -43.51 -17.03
N GLU A 226 -33.51 -43.70 -17.94
CA GLU A 226 -34.18 -45.00 -18.14
C GLU A 226 -33.17 -46.05 -18.63
N PRO A 227 -33.22 -47.28 -18.08
CA PRO A 227 -32.39 -48.37 -18.57
C PRO A 227 -33.01 -48.99 -19.83
N HIS A 228 -32.28 -48.95 -20.93
CA HIS A 228 -32.59 -49.70 -22.14
C HIS A 228 -32.67 -51.21 -21.84
N ARG A 229 -33.90 -51.77 -21.85
CA ARG A 229 -34.12 -53.22 -22.03
C ARG A 229 -33.80 -53.60 -23.49
N ARG A 230 -32.89 -54.56 -23.62
CA ARG A 230 -32.70 -55.29 -24.87
C ARG A 230 -33.86 -56.32 -25.05
N LEU A 231 -34.35 -56.39 -26.24
CA LEU A 231 -34.71 -57.63 -26.95
C LEU A 231 -33.93 -57.63 -28.24
#